data_ef263ad44d27238f29bd252b8523c6ee
#
_entry.id   ef263ad44d27238f29bd252b8523c6ee
#
_cell.length_a   1.000
_cell.length_b   1.000
_cell.length_c   1.000
_cell.angle_alpha   90.00
_cell.angle_beta   90.00
_cell.angle_gamma   90.00
#
_symmetry.space_group_name_H-M   'P 1'
#
loop_
_entity.id
_entity.type
_entity.pdbx_description
1 polymer ?
#
loop_
_entity_poly.entity_id
_entity_poly.type
_entity_poly.pdbx_seq_one_letter_code
_entity_poly.pdbx_strand_id
1 'polypeptide(L)'
;MKDMLDKILQIEKNYKELGEKLSDPAIIQDYNKFRDLSKQRKSMEETVNLYYKWKEATDAIADAKELIHSESDPEMKEFLKAEMEENEAKIAKYEEDMKILLLPRDPMDDKDIMLEIRGGAGGD
;
A
#
# COMPACT_ATOMS: atom_id res chain seq x y z
N MET A 1 -13.20 0.89 -7.49
CA MET A 1 -11.98 1.65 -7.18
C MET A 1 -12.16 2.62 -6.02
N LYS A 2 -13.26 3.36 -5.99
CA LYS A 2 -13.51 4.30 -4.91
C LYS A 2 -13.59 3.64 -3.54
N ASP A 3 -14.31 2.51 -3.45
CA ASP A 3 -14.45 1.81 -2.19
C ASP A 3 -13.12 1.26 -1.70
N MET A 4 -12.29 0.77 -2.62
CA MET A 4 -10.97 0.29 -2.29
C MET A 4 -10.09 1.44 -1.79
N LEU A 5 -10.16 2.59 -2.46
CA LEU A 5 -9.38 3.75 -2.08
C LEU A 5 -9.78 4.24 -0.68
N ASP A 6 -11.08 4.25 -0.39
CA ASP A 6 -11.57 4.67 0.93
C ASP A 6 -11.00 3.76 2.03
N LYS A 7 -10.97 2.45 1.78
CA LYS A 7 -10.39 1.51 2.74
C LYS A 7 -8.90 1.76 2.94
N ILE A 8 -8.20 2.01 1.84
CA ILE A 8 -6.75 2.27 1.91
C ILE A 8 -6.46 3.54 2.67
N LEU A 9 -7.25 4.59 2.47
CA LEU A 9 -7.08 5.84 3.20
C LEU A 9 -7.32 5.64 4.69
N GLN A 10 -8.29 4.81 5.05
CA GLN A 10 -8.53 4.48 6.44
C GLN A 10 -7.34 3.72 7.04
N ILE A 11 -6.78 2.78 6.27
CA ILE A 11 -5.60 2.04 6.71
C ILE A 11 -4.42 2.98 6.89
N GLU A 12 -4.22 3.91 5.96
CA GLU A 12 -3.15 4.89 6.08
C GLU A 12 -3.29 5.73 7.34
N LYS A 13 -4.51 6.17 7.63
CA LYS A 13 -4.78 6.94 8.83
C LYS A 13 -4.43 6.15 10.08
N ASN A 14 -4.86 4.89 10.13
CA ASN A 14 -4.55 4.01 11.26
C ASN A 14 -3.05 3.78 11.40
N TYR A 15 -2.37 3.62 10.27
CA TYR A 15 -0.93 3.42 10.24
C TYR A 15 -0.21 4.62 10.87
N LYS A 16 -0.62 5.83 10.51
CA LYS A 16 -0.03 7.04 11.08
C LYS A 16 -0.31 7.17 12.57
N GLU A 17 -1.53 6.88 12.97
CA GLU A 17 -1.91 6.92 14.39
C GLU A 17 -1.10 5.94 15.22
N LEU A 18 -0.88 4.73 14.69
CA LEU A 18 -0.05 3.75 15.37
C LEU A 18 1.39 4.22 15.50
N GLY A 19 1.90 4.91 14.48
CA GLY A 19 3.23 5.49 14.54
C GLY A 19 3.37 6.51 15.66
N GLU A 20 2.33 7.33 15.85
CA GLU A 20 2.31 8.31 16.93
C GLU A 20 2.25 7.63 18.30
N LYS A 21 1.43 6.61 18.43
CA LYS A 21 1.34 5.85 19.67
C LYS A 21 2.65 5.18 20.04
N LEU A 22 3.36 4.67 19.03
CA LEU A 22 4.65 4.02 19.25
C LEU A 22 5.73 5.00 19.69
N SER A 23 5.49 6.30 19.55
CA SER A 23 6.40 7.34 20.05
C SER A 23 6.07 7.77 21.46
N ASP A 24 4.95 7.32 22.01
CA ASP A 24 4.50 7.69 23.36
C ASP A 24 5.35 6.95 24.40
N PRO A 25 6.00 7.67 25.32
CA PRO A 25 6.82 7.01 26.35
C PRO A 25 6.04 5.98 27.18
N ALA A 26 4.75 6.24 27.46
CA ALA A 26 3.93 5.30 28.20
C ALA A 26 3.78 3.98 27.47
N ILE A 27 3.66 4.02 26.14
CA ILE A 27 3.54 2.83 25.31
C ILE A 27 4.90 2.13 25.22
N ILE A 28 5.98 2.92 25.04
CA ILE A 28 7.33 2.36 24.95
C ILE A 28 7.70 1.58 26.20
N GLN A 29 7.27 2.04 27.36
CA GLN A 29 7.55 1.39 28.63
C GLN A 29 6.75 0.11 28.81
N ASP A 30 5.61 -0.03 28.11
CA ASP A 30 4.80 -1.23 28.18
C ASP A 30 5.17 -2.14 27.03
N TYR A 31 6.04 -3.10 27.30
CA TYR A 31 6.59 -3.97 26.28
C TYR A 31 5.51 -4.67 25.46
N ASN A 32 4.48 -5.20 26.12
CA ASN A 32 3.42 -5.95 25.43
C ASN A 32 2.62 -5.04 24.50
N LYS A 33 2.26 -3.85 24.95
CA LYS A 33 1.54 -2.90 24.10
C LYS A 33 2.40 -2.45 22.93
N PHE A 34 3.64 -2.12 23.20
CA PHE A 34 4.55 -1.69 22.14
C PHE A 34 4.69 -2.75 21.07
N ARG A 35 4.88 -4.00 21.48
CA ARG A 35 5.01 -5.13 20.55
C ARG A 35 3.75 -5.32 19.72
N ASP A 36 2.58 -5.31 20.37
CA ASP A 36 1.32 -5.55 19.68
C ASP A 36 1.02 -4.44 18.67
N LEU A 37 1.24 -3.19 19.07
CA LEU A 37 1.01 -2.06 18.18
C LEU A 37 2.01 -2.06 17.02
N SER A 38 3.25 -2.46 17.28
CA SER A 38 4.26 -2.58 16.24
C SER A 38 3.85 -3.62 15.19
N LYS A 39 3.31 -4.75 15.65
CA LYS A 39 2.85 -5.80 14.73
C LYS A 39 1.67 -5.32 13.89
N GLN A 40 0.74 -4.62 14.52
CA GLN A 40 -0.40 -4.07 13.79
C GLN A 40 0.07 -3.10 12.71
N ARG A 41 0.98 -2.20 13.07
CA ARG A 41 1.50 -1.22 12.12
C ARG A 41 2.23 -1.91 10.97
N LYS A 42 3.02 -2.91 11.28
CA LYS A 42 3.77 -3.64 10.26
C LYS A 42 2.83 -4.35 9.29
N SER A 43 1.70 -4.87 9.77
CA SER A 43 0.75 -5.54 8.90
C SER A 43 0.11 -4.58 7.90
N MET A 44 0.07 -3.29 8.21
CA MET A 44 -0.46 -2.27 7.32
C MET A 44 0.59 -1.69 6.37
N GLU A 45 1.85 -1.88 6.69
CA GLU A 45 2.97 -1.23 5.98
C GLU A 45 2.96 -1.54 4.48
N GLU A 46 2.73 -2.78 4.12
CA GLU A 46 2.75 -3.17 2.72
C GLU A 46 1.66 -2.45 1.92
N THR A 47 0.45 -2.42 2.48
CA THR A 47 -0.66 -1.73 1.84
C THR A 47 -0.41 -0.24 1.70
N VAL A 48 0.12 0.38 2.76
CA VAL A 48 0.41 1.81 2.75
C VAL A 48 1.51 2.14 1.73
N ASN A 49 2.54 1.31 1.67
CA ASN A 49 3.62 1.52 0.70
C ASN A 49 3.12 1.38 -0.73
N LEU A 50 2.24 0.41 -0.99
CA LEU A 50 1.63 0.26 -2.31
C LEU A 50 0.79 1.49 -2.67
N TYR A 51 0.05 2.00 -1.70
CA TYR A 51 -0.75 3.20 -1.92
C TYR A 51 0.14 4.39 -2.30
N TYR A 52 1.26 4.57 -1.61
CA TYR A 52 2.17 5.67 -1.93
C TYR A 52 2.77 5.51 -3.33
N LYS A 53 3.12 4.30 -3.72
CA LYS A 53 3.62 4.05 -5.08
C LYS A 53 2.55 4.33 -6.11
N TRP A 54 1.33 3.89 -5.85
CA TRP A 54 0.19 4.14 -6.73
C TRP A 54 -0.05 5.63 -6.88
N LYS A 55 -0.03 6.35 -5.77
CA LYS A 55 -0.26 7.80 -5.78
C LYS A 55 0.84 8.51 -6.57
N GLU A 56 2.09 8.11 -6.36
CA GLU A 56 3.22 8.69 -7.09
C GLU A 56 3.05 8.50 -8.59
N ALA A 57 2.65 7.30 -9.01
CA ALA A 57 2.45 7.01 -10.42
C ALA A 57 1.27 7.80 -11.00
N THR A 58 0.18 7.93 -10.25
CA THR A 58 -0.96 8.71 -10.72
C THR A 58 -0.62 10.19 -10.83
N ASP A 59 0.12 10.71 -9.86
CA ASP A 59 0.57 12.11 -9.91
C ASP A 59 1.51 12.34 -11.09
N ALA A 60 2.38 11.38 -11.37
CA ALA A 60 3.30 11.49 -12.51
C ALA A 60 2.55 11.57 -13.84
N ILE A 61 1.46 10.79 -13.95
CA ILE A 61 0.64 10.84 -15.17
C ILE A 61 -0.06 12.19 -15.29
N ALA A 62 -0.60 12.72 -14.20
CA ALA A 62 -1.26 14.02 -14.21
C ALA A 62 -0.27 15.12 -14.64
N ASP A 63 0.95 15.07 -14.09
CA ASP A 63 1.98 16.04 -14.42
C ASP A 63 2.38 15.92 -15.88
N ALA A 64 2.53 14.70 -16.39
CA ALA A 64 2.90 14.48 -17.78
C ALA A 64 1.82 14.98 -18.74
N LYS A 65 0.55 14.81 -18.38
CA LYS A 65 -0.56 15.31 -19.17
C LYS A 65 -0.51 16.83 -19.29
N GLU A 66 -0.25 17.51 -18.18
CA GLU A 66 -0.13 18.96 -18.19
C GLU A 66 1.05 19.40 -19.07
N LEU A 67 2.18 18.73 -18.91
CA LEU A 67 3.38 19.07 -19.68
C LEU A 67 3.18 18.86 -21.17
N ILE A 68 2.47 17.79 -21.56
CA ILE A 68 2.20 17.53 -22.98
C ILE A 68 1.38 18.66 -23.61
N HIS A 69 0.43 19.20 -22.86
CA HIS A 69 -0.41 20.28 -23.36
C HIS A 69 0.40 21.54 -23.66
N SER A 70 1.43 21.81 -22.88
CA SER A 70 2.23 23.01 -23.04
C SER A 70 3.52 22.76 -23.84
N GLU A 71 3.86 21.50 -24.14
CA GLU A 71 5.09 21.17 -24.84
C GLU A 71 4.94 21.28 -26.35
N SER A 72 5.90 21.91 -26.99
CA SER A 72 5.89 22.03 -28.45
C SER A 72 6.88 21.10 -29.13
N ASP A 73 7.85 20.56 -28.42
CA ASP A 73 8.87 19.67 -28.95
C ASP A 73 8.29 18.26 -29.15
N PRO A 74 8.25 17.74 -30.39
CA PRO A 74 7.73 16.40 -30.66
C PRO A 74 8.46 15.28 -29.91
N GLU A 75 9.78 15.41 -29.76
CA GLU A 75 10.55 14.41 -29.05
C GLU A 75 10.18 14.35 -27.57
N MET A 76 10.01 15.51 -26.96
CA MET A 76 9.61 15.59 -25.58
C MET A 76 8.19 15.05 -25.39
N LYS A 77 7.29 15.35 -26.34
CA LYS A 77 5.92 14.80 -26.28
C LYS A 77 5.94 13.29 -26.32
N GLU A 78 6.77 12.69 -27.15
CA GLU A 78 6.89 11.24 -27.22
C GLU A 78 7.43 10.65 -25.93
N PHE A 79 8.44 11.31 -25.37
CA PHE A 79 8.99 10.90 -24.08
C PHE A 79 7.92 10.91 -22.99
N LEU A 80 7.13 11.99 -22.94
CA LEU A 80 6.06 12.10 -21.95
C LEU A 80 4.98 11.04 -22.14
N LYS A 81 4.64 10.74 -23.40
CA LYS A 81 3.68 9.67 -23.69
C LYS A 81 4.19 8.32 -23.23
N ALA A 82 5.47 8.04 -23.47
CA ALA A 82 6.07 6.79 -23.03
C ALA A 82 6.06 6.67 -21.51
N GLU A 83 6.36 7.76 -20.82
CA GLU A 83 6.30 7.78 -19.35
C GLU A 83 4.89 7.52 -18.84
N MET A 84 3.90 8.12 -19.49
CA MET A 84 2.51 7.91 -19.09
C MET A 84 2.10 6.45 -19.26
N GLU A 85 2.50 5.84 -20.37
CA GLU A 85 2.18 4.43 -20.62
C GLU A 85 2.84 3.53 -19.58
N GLU A 86 4.09 3.81 -19.25
CA GLU A 86 4.82 3.06 -18.23
C GLU A 86 4.14 3.18 -16.88
N ASN A 87 3.77 4.40 -16.51
CA ASN A 87 3.10 4.64 -15.23
C ASN A 87 1.70 4.02 -15.20
N GLU A 88 0.99 4.02 -16.32
CA GLU A 88 -0.31 3.36 -16.40
C GLU A 88 -0.19 1.86 -16.13
N ALA A 89 0.84 1.23 -16.69
CA ALA A 89 1.10 -0.18 -16.43
C ALA A 89 1.41 -0.43 -14.95
N LYS A 90 2.21 0.46 -14.35
CA LYS A 90 2.51 0.36 -12.91
C LYS A 90 1.26 0.52 -12.07
N ILE A 91 0.41 1.49 -12.43
CA ILE A 91 -0.83 1.73 -11.71
C ILE A 91 -1.72 0.51 -11.75
N ALA A 92 -1.87 -0.12 -12.91
CA ALA A 92 -2.68 -1.32 -13.04
C ALA A 92 -2.18 -2.43 -12.13
N LYS A 93 -0.87 -2.61 -12.08
CA LYS A 93 -0.28 -3.63 -11.22
C LYS A 93 -0.47 -3.29 -9.75
N TYR A 94 -0.25 -2.06 -9.35
CA TYR A 94 -0.43 -1.65 -7.97
C TYR A 94 -1.88 -1.82 -7.52
N GLU A 95 -2.83 -1.48 -8.40
CA GLU A 95 -4.25 -1.64 -8.09
C GLU A 95 -4.61 -3.10 -7.89
N GLU A 96 -4.06 -3.98 -8.71
CA GLU A 96 -4.29 -5.41 -8.58
C GLU A 96 -3.71 -5.92 -7.26
N ASP A 97 -2.48 -5.52 -6.94
CA ASP A 97 -1.83 -5.92 -5.70
C ASP A 97 -2.61 -5.41 -4.49
N MET A 98 -3.10 -4.17 -4.55
CA MET A 98 -3.90 -3.62 -3.46
C MET A 98 -5.21 -4.37 -3.28
N LYS A 99 -5.84 -4.77 -4.38
CA LYS A 99 -7.06 -5.57 -4.31
C LYS A 99 -6.82 -6.87 -3.58
N ILE A 100 -5.71 -7.52 -3.89
CA ILE A 100 -5.35 -8.79 -3.26
C ILE A 100 -5.14 -8.60 -1.76
N LEU A 101 -4.45 -7.53 -1.37
CA LEU A 101 -4.20 -7.25 0.04
C LEU A 101 -5.47 -6.91 0.81
N LEU A 102 -6.47 -6.36 0.13
CA LEU A 102 -7.72 -5.96 0.76
C LEU A 102 -8.79 -7.04 0.74
N LEU A 103 -8.53 -8.17 0.09
CA LEU A 103 -9.48 -9.27 0.07
C LEU A 103 -9.70 -9.80 1.48
N PRO A 104 -10.96 -10.12 1.84
CA PRO A 104 -11.22 -10.72 3.15
C PRO A 104 -10.50 -12.06 3.25
N ARG A 105 -9.88 -12.30 4.38
CA ARG A 105 -9.21 -13.57 4.61
C ARG A 105 -10.20 -14.58 5.18
N ASP A 106 -10.11 -15.81 4.68
CA ASP A 106 -10.84 -16.90 5.24
C ASP A 106 -10.23 -17.22 6.60
N PRO A 107 -11.03 -17.25 7.68
CA PRO A 107 -10.47 -17.60 8.99
C PRO A 107 -9.74 -18.93 9.01
N MET A 108 -10.11 -19.85 8.14
CA MET A 108 -9.44 -21.14 8.07
C MET A 108 -8.06 -21.02 7.43
N ASP A 109 -7.89 -20.11 6.50
CA ASP A 109 -6.60 -19.86 5.87
C ASP A 109 -5.60 -19.29 6.87
N ASP A 110 -6.06 -18.53 7.82
CA ASP A 110 -5.19 -17.95 8.83
C ASP A 110 -4.62 -19.00 9.78
N LYS A 111 -5.26 -20.11 9.90
CA LYS A 111 -4.81 -21.16 10.79
C LYS A 111 -3.75 -22.04 10.20
N ASP A 112 -3.73 -22.16 8.95
CA ASP A 112 -2.80 -23.01 8.28
C ASP A 112 -1.49 -22.37 8.09
N ILE A 113 -1.24 -22.14 8.45
CA ILE A 113 -0.13 -21.63 7.98
C ILE A 113 1.03 -21.52 8.59
N MET A 114 0.52 -22.47 8.95
CA MET A 114 1.09 -22.07 9.20
C MET A 114 1.49 -22.53 9.23
N LEU A 115 1.35 -23.08 9.66
CA LEU A 115 1.51 -22.96 9.73
C LEU A 115 1.72 -23.37 9.60
N GLU A 116 1.82 -23.92 9.88
CA GLU A 116 1.84 -23.67 9.73
C GLU A 116 2.05 -23.85 9.62
N ILE A 117 2.33 -24.53 10.22
CA ILE A 117 2.36 -24.17 10.18
C ILE A 117 2.35 -24.56 10.28
N ARG A 118 2.35 -25.20 10.86
CA ARG A 118 2.00 -24.95 10.97
C ARG A 118 1.99 -25.33 10.47
N GLY A 119 1.93 -26.37 11.20
CA GLY A 119 1.66 -26.05 10.88
C GLY A 119 1.59 -26.38 10.55
N GLY A 120 1.63 -27.21 10.94
CA GLY A 120 1.41 -26.78 10.54
C GLY A 120 1.29 -26.88 10.18
N ALA A 121 1.24 -27.50 10.40
CA ALA A 121 0.94 -26.89 10.00
C ALA A 121 0.92 -26.76 9.60
N GLY A 122 0.81 -27.57 10.10
CA GLY A 122 0.61 -26.83 9.70
C GLY A 122 0.58 -26.78 9.39
N GLY A 123 0.48 -27.42 9.65
CA GLY A 123 0.34 -26.78 9.31
C GLY A 123 0.26 -26.78 9.07
N ASP A 124 0.17 -27.24 9.46
CA ASP A 124 -0.01 -26.60 9.18
C ASP A 124 -0.01 -26.43 9.10
#